data_e94483f53ad9e5229ca3aae38e1f5941
#
_entry.id   e94483f53ad9e5229ca3aae38e1f5941
#
_cell.length_a   1.000
_cell.length_b   1.000
_cell.length_c   1.000
_cell.angle_alpha   90.00
_cell.angle_beta   90.00
_cell.angle_gamma   90.00
#
_symmetry.space_group_name_H-M   'P 1'
#
loop_
_entity.id
_entity.type
_entity.pdbx_description
1 polymer ?
#
loop_
_entity_poly.entity_id
_entity_poly.type
_entity_poly.pdbx_seq_one_letter_code
_entity_poly.pdbx_strand_id
1 'polypeptide(L)'
;MEVEELARKGGYVTYQGKQCTEYAVANSAARVCAAVLHNEHAVLSASTLMTGQYGEEGIFTSLPCVIGAEGIEEVYTLDLSEYELEGFHKSCQHIRDNIAQLDWWDTEAYDAK
;
A
#
# COMPACT_ATOMS: atom_id res chain seq x y z
N MET A 1 19.97 4.02 -4.16
CA MET A 1 20.54 2.90 -3.37
C MET A 1 20.66 3.22 -1.88
N GLU A 2 21.39 4.23 -1.48
CA GLU A 2 21.57 4.54 -0.04
C GLU A 2 20.27 4.94 0.67
N VAL A 3 19.43 5.80 0.07
CA VAL A 3 18.15 6.23 0.64
C VAL A 3 17.14 5.08 0.73
N GLU A 4 17.07 4.23 -0.29
CA GLU A 4 16.22 3.05 -0.30
C GLU A 4 16.59 2.07 0.82
N GLU A 5 17.89 1.84 1.01
CA GLU A 5 18.38 0.94 2.05
C GLU A 5 18.11 1.49 3.46
N LEU A 6 18.30 2.79 3.66
CA LEU A 6 17.97 3.46 4.92
C LEU A 6 16.46 3.42 5.23
N ALA A 7 15.62 3.65 4.23
CA ALA A 7 14.17 3.55 4.39
C ALA A 7 13.74 2.14 4.76
N ARG A 8 14.29 1.13 4.09
CA ARG A 8 13.98 -0.29 4.35
C ARG A 8 14.41 -0.73 5.77
N LYS A 9 15.54 -0.23 6.27
CA LYS A 9 16.07 -0.59 7.58
C LYS A 9 15.52 0.26 8.73
N GLY A 10 14.89 1.40 8.45
CA GLY A 10 14.45 2.37 9.47
C GLY A 10 13.56 1.78 10.56
N GLY A 11 12.63 0.89 10.19
CA GLY A 11 11.78 0.18 11.12
C GLY A 11 12.56 -0.72 12.09
N TYR A 12 13.54 -1.45 11.59
CA TYR A 12 14.39 -2.31 12.41
C TYR A 12 15.25 -1.52 13.41
N VAL A 13 15.82 -0.40 12.97
CA VAL A 13 16.60 0.49 13.86
C VAL A 13 15.73 1.02 14.99
N THR A 14 14.52 1.46 14.68
CA THR A 14 13.56 1.92 15.69
C THR A 14 13.17 0.80 16.65
N TYR A 15 12.89 -0.39 16.13
CA TYR A 15 12.52 -1.55 16.93
C TYR A 15 13.67 -1.98 17.86
N GLN A 16 14.92 -1.98 17.40
CA GLN A 16 16.07 -2.29 18.24
C GLN A 16 16.25 -1.29 19.38
N GLY A 17 15.91 -0.02 19.17
CA GLY A 17 16.04 1.02 20.18
C GLY A 17 14.95 0.99 21.25
N LYS A 18 13.67 0.82 20.86
CA LYS A 18 12.53 0.94 21.78
C LYS A 18 11.54 -0.23 21.77
N GLN A 19 11.86 -1.30 21.05
CA GLN A 19 11.09 -2.54 20.95
C GLN A 19 9.69 -2.41 20.32
N CYS A 20 9.39 -1.27 19.69
CA CYS A 20 8.12 -1.01 19.00
C CYS A 20 8.27 0.07 17.92
N THR A 21 7.30 0.14 16.98
CA THR A 21 7.31 1.06 15.82
C THR A 21 5.92 1.70 15.62
N GLU A 22 5.43 2.46 16.59
CA GLU A 22 4.06 2.97 16.58
C GLU A 22 3.91 4.43 16.12
N TYR A 23 4.87 5.32 16.43
CA TYR A 23 4.70 6.76 16.18
C TYR A 23 4.60 7.13 14.71
N ALA A 24 5.42 6.54 13.85
CA ALA A 24 5.39 6.82 12.42
C ALA A 24 4.07 6.36 11.79
N VAL A 25 3.59 5.17 12.15
CA VAL A 25 2.30 4.63 11.69
C VAL A 25 1.14 5.49 12.20
N ALA A 26 1.16 5.89 13.48
CA ALA A 26 0.14 6.78 14.04
C ALA A 26 0.08 8.12 13.32
N ASN A 27 1.24 8.73 13.01
CA ASN A 27 1.30 9.97 12.24
C ASN A 27 0.76 9.81 10.81
N SER A 28 1.10 8.71 10.14
CA SER A 28 0.58 8.42 8.79
C SER A 28 -0.93 8.19 8.82
N ALA A 29 -1.44 7.45 9.80
CA ALA A 29 -2.88 7.25 9.99
C ALA A 29 -3.61 8.58 10.25
N ALA A 30 -3.08 9.44 11.13
CA ALA A 30 -3.64 10.76 11.41
C ALA A 30 -3.67 11.63 10.14
N ARG A 31 -2.64 11.55 9.28
CA ARG A 31 -2.60 12.29 8.01
C ARG A 31 -3.70 11.85 7.04
N VAL A 32 -3.92 10.55 6.90
CA VAL A 32 -5.00 10.00 6.06
C VAL A 32 -6.36 10.38 6.63
N CYS A 33 -6.57 10.22 7.95
CA CYS A 33 -7.81 10.65 8.61
C CYS A 33 -8.11 12.14 8.39
N ALA A 34 -7.11 13.01 8.49
CA ALA A 34 -7.27 14.43 8.24
C ALA A 34 -7.73 14.71 6.80
N ALA A 35 -7.14 14.01 5.81
CA ALA A 35 -7.52 14.16 4.41
C ALA A 35 -8.99 13.79 4.17
N VAL A 36 -9.48 12.72 4.79
CA VAL A 36 -10.90 12.31 4.72
C VAL A 36 -11.81 13.31 5.44
N LEU A 37 -11.50 13.63 6.70
CA LEU A 37 -12.37 14.47 7.54
C LEU A 37 -12.49 15.91 7.04
N HIS A 38 -11.45 16.43 6.39
CA HIS A 38 -11.43 17.77 5.82
C HIS A 38 -11.72 17.82 4.32
N ASN A 39 -11.99 16.67 3.71
CA ASN A 39 -12.21 16.54 2.26
C ASN A 39 -11.10 17.22 1.43
N GLU A 40 -9.85 16.89 1.74
CA GLU A 40 -8.69 17.63 1.20
C GLU A 40 -8.39 17.32 -0.27
N HIS A 41 -8.88 16.20 -0.80
CA HIS A 41 -8.47 15.64 -2.11
C HIS A 41 -6.94 15.53 -2.24
N ALA A 42 -6.29 15.15 -1.15
CA ALA A 42 -4.85 15.03 -1.09
C ALA A 42 -4.36 13.76 -1.78
N VAL A 43 -3.29 13.87 -2.57
CA VAL A 43 -2.63 12.70 -3.16
C VAL A 43 -1.73 12.06 -2.11
N LEU A 44 -2.11 10.88 -1.65
CA LEU A 44 -1.37 10.10 -0.65
C LEU A 44 -1.16 8.68 -1.15
N SER A 45 -0.09 8.03 -0.71
CA SER A 45 0.08 6.60 -0.94
C SER A 45 -0.87 5.82 -0.04
N ALA A 46 -1.77 5.05 -0.65
CA ALA A 46 -2.74 4.23 0.07
C ALA A 46 -2.85 2.84 -0.56
N SER A 47 -3.15 1.84 0.27
CA SER A 47 -3.43 0.49 -0.22
C SER A 47 -4.83 0.47 -0.82
N THR A 48 -4.92 0.08 -2.09
CA THR A 48 -6.17 0.00 -2.85
C THR A 48 -6.27 -1.32 -3.60
N LEU A 49 -7.50 -1.75 -3.89
CA LEU A 49 -7.74 -2.93 -4.71
C LEU A 49 -7.29 -2.67 -6.14
N MET A 50 -6.45 -3.54 -6.67
CA MET A 50 -6.07 -3.51 -8.08
C MET A 50 -7.21 -3.99 -8.96
N THR A 51 -7.57 -3.18 -9.94
CA THR A 51 -8.66 -3.42 -10.91
C THR A 51 -8.16 -3.29 -12.36
N GLY A 52 -6.91 -3.63 -12.61
CA GLY A 52 -6.26 -3.58 -13.92
C GLY A 52 -5.05 -2.65 -14.01
N GLN A 53 -4.75 -1.86 -12.97
CA GLN A 53 -3.56 -0.99 -12.96
C GLN A 53 -2.31 -1.84 -13.12
N TYR A 54 -1.47 -1.47 -14.09
CA TYR A 54 -0.25 -2.22 -14.47
C TYR A 54 -0.49 -3.70 -14.81
N GLY A 55 -1.73 -4.07 -15.19
CA GLY A 55 -2.11 -5.46 -15.47
C GLY A 55 -2.33 -6.31 -14.22
N GLU A 56 -2.39 -5.72 -13.04
CA GLU A 56 -2.63 -6.42 -11.76
C GLU A 56 -4.09 -6.30 -11.33
N GLU A 57 -4.67 -7.40 -10.85
CA GLU A 57 -6.07 -7.47 -10.41
C GLU A 57 -6.21 -8.32 -9.15
N GLY A 58 -7.26 -8.05 -8.37
CA GLY A 58 -7.71 -8.90 -7.27
C GLY A 58 -6.80 -8.92 -6.04
N ILE A 59 -5.89 -7.97 -5.91
CA ILE A 59 -5.02 -7.81 -4.73
C ILE A 59 -5.02 -6.36 -4.26
N PHE A 60 -4.73 -6.16 -2.99
CA PHE A 60 -4.49 -4.84 -2.42
C PHE A 60 -2.99 -4.52 -2.44
N THR A 61 -2.62 -3.41 -3.05
CA THR A 61 -1.26 -2.86 -3.00
C THR A 61 -1.31 -1.34 -3.04
N SER A 62 -0.19 -0.69 -2.75
CA SER A 62 -0.15 0.76 -2.60
C SER A 62 0.12 1.47 -3.93
N LEU A 63 -0.75 2.42 -4.26
CA LEU A 63 -0.59 3.38 -5.35
C LEU A 63 -0.83 4.81 -4.83
N PRO A 64 -0.39 5.84 -5.56
CA PRO A 64 -0.83 7.21 -5.30
C PRO A 64 -2.34 7.32 -5.51
N CYS A 65 -3.07 7.76 -4.48
CA CYS A 65 -4.51 7.88 -4.49
C CYS A 65 -4.93 9.29 -4.07
N VAL A 66 -5.99 9.82 -4.68
CA VAL A 66 -6.69 11.00 -4.18
C VAL A 66 -7.57 10.58 -3.03
N ILE A 67 -7.36 11.18 -1.87
CA ILE A 67 -8.11 10.91 -0.65
C ILE A 67 -8.99 12.12 -0.32
N GLY A 68 -10.31 11.91 -0.36
CA GLY A 68 -11.33 12.87 -0.01
C GLY A 68 -12.33 12.30 0.99
N ALA A 69 -13.50 12.95 1.12
CA ALA A 69 -14.52 12.58 2.10
C ALA A 69 -15.07 11.16 1.92
N GLU A 70 -15.11 10.65 0.68
CA GLU A 70 -15.59 9.31 0.35
C GLU A 70 -14.48 8.24 0.46
N GLY A 71 -13.29 8.61 0.91
CA GLY A 71 -12.10 7.74 0.99
C GLY A 71 -11.23 7.89 -0.25
N ILE A 72 -10.88 6.79 -0.91
CA ILE A 72 -10.13 6.80 -2.17
C ILE A 72 -11.09 7.13 -3.32
N GLU A 73 -10.92 8.31 -3.91
CA GLU A 73 -11.77 8.81 -4.99
C GLU A 73 -11.15 8.58 -6.37
N GLU A 74 -9.82 8.58 -6.46
CA GLU A 74 -9.08 8.33 -7.69
C GLU A 74 -7.77 7.62 -7.40
N VAL A 75 -7.34 6.76 -8.32
CA VAL A 75 -6.06 6.04 -8.25
C VAL A 75 -5.20 6.44 -9.42
N TYR A 76 -4.00 6.97 -9.15
CA TYR A 76 -3.06 7.36 -10.19
C TYR A 76 -2.11 6.24 -10.55
N THR A 77 -1.92 6.04 -11.85
CA THR A 77 -0.83 5.26 -12.41
C THR A 77 0.28 6.19 -12.87
N LEU A 78 1.51 5.87 -12.53
CA LEU A 78 2.71 6.59 -12.95
C LEU A 78 3.33 5.89 -14.17
N ASP A 79 4.07 6.63 -14.99
CA ASP A 79 4.89 6.04 -16.03
C ASP A 79 6.12 5.38 -15.38
N LEU A 80 6.04 4.07 -15.19
CA LEU A 80 7.11 3.27 -14.61
C LEU A 80 8.08 2.81 -15.70
N SER A 81 9.37 2.84 -15.41
CA SER A 81 10.37 2.17 -16.22
C SER A 81 10.17 0.64 -16.19
N GLU A 82 10.72 -0.08 -17.16
CA GLU A 82 10.64 -1.56 -17.19
C GLU A 82 11.17 -2.20 -15.89
N TYR A 83 12.24 -1.64 -15.33
CA TYR A 83 12.81 -2.10 -14.05
C TYR A 83 11.84 -1.91 -12.87
N GLU A 84 11.19 -0.75 -12.79
CA GLU A 84 10.21 -0.44 -11.73
C GLU A 84 8.95 -1.28 -11.88
N LEU A 85 8.47 -1.47 -13.10
CA LEU A 85 7.32 -2.32 -13.39
C LEU A 85 7.59 -3.78 -13.01
N GLU A 86 8.76 -4.31 -13.34
CA GLU A 86 9.17 -5.65 -12.91
C GLU A 86 9.22 -5.76 -11.37
N GLY A 87 9.74 -4.73 -10.69
CA GLY A 87 9.76 -4.66 -9.24
C GLY A 87 8.36 -4.64 -8.63
N PHE A 88 7.43 -3.90 -9.25
CA PHE A 88 6.04 -3.85 -8.84
C PHE A 88 5.36 -5.22 -8.98
N HIS A 89 5.50 -5.90 -10.12
CA HIS A 89 4.96 -7.24 -10.33
C HIS A 89 5.51 -8.27 -9.33
N LYS A 90 6.82 -8.22 -9.03
CA LYS A 90 7.41 -9.07 -7.99
C LYS A 90 6.79 -8.82 -6.61
N SER A 91 6.51 -7.56 -6.28
CA SER A 91 5.83 -7.20 -5.03
C SER A 91 4.40 -7.75 -5.00
N CYS A 92 3.65 -7.60 -6.08
CA CYS A 92 2.31 -8.15 -6.21
C CYS A 92 2.29 -9.69 -6.09
N GLN A 93 3.24 -10.36 -6.75
CA GLN A 93 3.36 -11.81 -6.63
C GLN A 93 3.67 -12.26 -5.20
N HIS A 94 4.55 -11.54 -4.50
CA HIS A 94 4.85 -11.84 -3.10
C HIS A 94 3.61 -11.70 -2.19
N ILE A 95 2.75 -10.73 -2.44
CA ILE A 95 1.47 -10.59 -1.72
C ILE A 95 0.58 -11.82 -1.98
N ARG A 96 0.44 -12.25 -3.25
CA ARG A 96 -0.33 -13.46 -3.60
C ARG A 96 0.22 -14.71 -2.93
N ASP A 97 1.54 -14.88 -2.94
CA ASP A 97 2.20 -16.02 -2.30
C ASP A 97 1.95 -16.08 -0.78
N ASN A 98 1.92 -14.90 -0.13
CA ASN A 98 1.60 -14.82 1.28
C ASN A 98 0.12 -15.15 1.56
N ILE A 99 -0.79 -14.63 0.74
CA ILE A 99 -2.24 -14.94 0.85
C ILE A 99 -2.47 -16.44 0.65
N ALA A 100 -1.81 -17.07 -0.33
CA ALA A 100 -1.94 -18.49 -0.62
C ALA A 100 -1.47 -19.42 0.54
N GLN A 101 -0.73 -18.89 1.52
CA GLN A 101 -0.32 -19.63 2.71
C GLN A 101 -1.38 -19.62 3.84
N LEU A 102 -2.47 -18.86 3.66
CA LEU A 102 -3.52 -18.72 4.68
C LEU A 102 -4.60 -19.80 4.45
N ASP A 103 -4.66 -20.79 5.30
CA ASP A 103 -5.61 -21.94 5.21
C ASP A 103 -7.09 -21.51 5.30
N TRP A 104 -7.37 -20.33 5.86
CA TRP A 104 -8.71 -19.81 6.07
C TRP A 104 -9.14 -18.77 5.03
N TRP A 105 -8.27 -18.44 4.06
CA TRP A 105 -8.60 -17.49 3.01
C TRP A 105 -9.49 -18.14 1.96
N ASP A 106 -10.78 -17.80 1.99
CA ASP A 106 -11.74 -18.22 0.98
C ASP A 106 -11.89 -17.12 -0.08
N THR A 107 -11.29 -17.32 -1.24
CA THR A 107 -11.35 -16.38 -2.36
C THR A 107 -12.77 -16.27 -2.93
N GLU A 108 -13.60 -17.35 -2.84
CA GLU A 108 -14.98 -17.34 -3.34
C GLU A 108 -15.89 -16.43 -2.51
N ALA A 109 -15.63 -16.27 -1.21
CA ALA A 109 -16.40 -15.37 -0.35
C ALA A 109 -16.16 -13.89 -0.65
N TYR A 110 -15.02 -13.55 -1.27
CA TYR A 110 -14.67 -12.18 -1.60
C TYR A 110 -15.28 -11.71 -2.93
N ASP A 111 -15.36 -12.62 -3.92
CA ASP A 111 -15.88 -12.33 -5.25
C ASP A 111 -17.43 -12.29 -5.28
N ALA A 112 -18.09 -12.68 -4.19
CA ALA A 112 -19.56 -12.76 -4.08
C ALA A 112 -20.24 -11.44 -3.63
N LYS A 113 -19.52 -10.33 -3.51
CA LYS A 113 -20.05 -9.00 -3.11
C LYS A 113 -19.86 -7.98 -4.20
#